data_9186d949304e9183818d6e66b87fbda8
#
_entry.id   9186d949304e9183818d6e66b87fbda8
#
_cell.length_a   1.000
_cell.length_b   1.000
_cell.length_c   1.000
_cell.angle_alpha   90.00
_cell.angle_beta   90.00
_cell.angle_gamma   90.00
#
_symmetry.space_group_name_H-M   'P 1'
#
loop_
_entity.id
_entity.type
_entity.pdbx_description
1 polymer ?
#
loop_
_entity_poly.entity_id
_entity_poly.type
_entity_poly.pdbx_seq_one_letter_code
_entity_poly.pdbx_strand_id
1 'polypeptide(L)'
;MLIFHANELKRHQIDAFCFYIHYKKNILSQYEQVSDNVLLHKETGEIVNGPFDIGHIPEWEHRRLEEAAKQLGLTRQEFNDYVNSRPNIFRLENRSENRSHRNEMPGKDDIERIVRDMKNFERGK
;
A
#
# COMPACT_ATOMS: atom_id res chain seq x y z
N MET A 1 -5.60 -10.64 -3.34
CA MET A 1 -4.33 -10.05 -3.75
C MET A 1 -4.45 -9.45 -5.13
N LEU A 2 -3.91 -8.26 -5.33
CA LEU A 2 -3.83 -7.68 -6.65
C LEU A 2 -2.96 -8.57 -7.53
N ILE A 3 -3.46 -8.91 -8.71
CA ILE A 3 -2.73 -9.72 -9.67
C ILE A 3 -2.29 -8.82 -10.81
N PHE A 4 -1.00 -8.84 -11.09
CA PHE A 4 -0.41 -8.01 -12.13
C PHE A 4 0.38 -8.92 -13.06
N HIS A 5 -0.10 -9.08 -14.29
CA HIS A 5 0.52 -9.97 -15.26
C HIS A 5 1.52 -9.21 -16.14
N ALA A 6 2.78 -9.62 -16.06
CA ALA A 6 3.85 -8.93 -16.79
C ALA A 6 3.62 -8.91 -18.31
N ASN A 7 3.01 -9.95 -18.85
CA ASN A 7 2.72 -10.05 -20.28
C ASN A 7 1.64 -9.09 -20.78
N GLU A 8 0.88 -8.49 -19.83
CA GLU A 8 -0.13 -7.50 -20.15
C GLU A 8 0.43 -6.08 -20.14
N LEU A 9 1.68 -5.91 -19.72
CA LEU A 9 2.32 -4.61 -19.58
C LEU A 9 2.82 -4.09 -20.91
N LYS A 10 2.56 -2.81 -21.16
CA LYS A 10 3.22 -2.08 -22.23
C LYS A 10 4.62 -1.68 -21.78
N ARG A 11 5.51 -1.41 -22.75
CA ARG A 11 6.92 -1.10 -22.45
C ARG A 11 7.06 0.00 -21.38
N HIS A 12 6.27 1.06 -21.46
CA HIS A 12 6.34 2.18 -20.52
C HIS A 12 5.83 1.84 -19.11
N GLN A 13 5.27 0.65 -18.91
CA GLN A 13 4.79 0.18 -17.61
C GLN A 13 5.78 -0.74 -16.90
N ILE A 14 6.92 -1.03 -17.51
CA ILE A 14 7.92 -1.95 -16.95
C ILE A 14 8.44 -1.42 -15.60
N ASP A 15 8.73 -0.14 -15.50
CA ASP A 15 9.21 0.49 -14.25
C ASP A 15 8.14 0.40 -13.16
N ALA A 16 6.88 0.62 -13.52
CA ALA A 16 5.77 0.48 -12.59
C ALA A 16 5.62 -0.96 -12.12
N PHE A 17 5.87 -1.94 -12.99
CA PHE A 17 5.84 -3.35 -12.62
C PHE A 17 6.97 -3.71 -11.65
N CYS A 18 8.18 -3.23 -11.89
CA CYS A 18 9.31 -3.44 -10.98
C CYS A 18 9.02 -2.83 -9.61
N PHE A 19 8.48 -1.62 -9.58
CA PHE A 19 8.05 -0.96 -8.34
C PHE A 19 7.00 -1.82 -7.62
N TYR A 20 6.03 -2.34 -8.34
CA TYR A 20 4.97 -3.18 -7.79
C TYR A 20 5.54 -4.46 -7.16
N ILE A 21 6.53 -5.09 -7.78
CA ILE A 21 7.16 -6.31 -7.25
C ILE A 21 7.85 -6.03 -5.91
N HIS A 22 8.62 -4.96 -5.81
CA HIS A 22 9.28 -4.56 -4.57
C HIS A 22 8.27 -4.25 -3.47
N TYR A 23 7.28 -3.49 -3.79
CA TYR A 23 6.20 -3.08 -2.91
C TYR A 23 5.46 -4.29 -2.34
N LYS A 24 5.05 -5.22 -3.22
CA LYS A 24 4.36 -6.44 -2.83
C LYS A 24 5.23 -7.30 -1.91
N LYS A 25 6.51 -7.45 -2.23
CA LYS A 25 7.45 -8.24 -1.42
C LYS A 25 7.58 -7.66 -0.01
N ASN A 26 7.69 -6.35 0.11
CA ASN A 26 7.81 -5.66 1.39
C ASN A 26 6.55 -5.86 2.24
N ILE A 27 5.39 -5.81 1.62
CA ILE A 27 4.13 -6.04 2.33
C ILE A 27 4.02 -7.49 2.77
N LEU A 28 4.30 -8.45 1.88
CA LEU A 28 4.21 -9.87 2.17
C LEU A 28 5.17 -10.31 3.27
N SER A 29 6.30 -9.63 3.42
CA SER A 29 7.27 -9.94 4.48
C SER A 29 6.72 -9.75 5.89
N GLN A 30 5.61 -9.03 6.04
CA GLN A 30 4.95 -8.80 7.32
C GLN A 30 4.04 -9.97 7.73
N TYR A 31 3.88 -10.98 6.87
CA TYR A 31 2.93 -12.07 7.07
C TYR A 31 3.62 -13.42 7.03
N GLU A 32 3.02 -14.36 7.74
CA GLU A 32 3.43 -15.77 7.76
C GLU A 32 2.28 -16.62 7.22
N GLN A 33 2.57 -17.55 6.33
CA GLN A 33 1.57 -18.49 5.85
C GLN A 33 1.35 -19.59 6.89
N VAL A 34 0.14 -19.68 7.41
CA VAL A 34 -0.20 -20.66 8.47
C VAL A 34 -1.01 -21.83 7.94
N SER A 35 -1.65 -21.69 6.80
CA SER A 35 -2.28 -22.77 6.06
C SER A 35 -2.53 -22.34 4.63
N ASP A 36 -3.10 -23.22 3.81
CA ASP A 36 -3.44 -22.86 2.43
C ASP A 36 -4.39 -21.68 2.43
N ASN A 37 -4.02 -20.64 1.66
CA ASN A 37 -4.85 -19.45 1.49
C ASN A 37 -5.17 -18.71 2.80
N VAL A 38 -4.30 -18.84 3.84
CA VAL A 38 -4.46 -18.16 5.12
C VAL A 38 -3.11 -17.58 5.56
N LEU A 39 -3.10 -16.27 5.84
CA LEU A 39 -1.92 -15.55 6.28
C LEU A 39 -2.14 -14.96 7.68
N LEU A 40 -1.07 -14.92 8.47
CA LEU A 40 -1.04 -14.35 9.80
C LEU A 40 -0.09 -13.16 9.81
N HIS A 41 -0.54 -12.00 10.26
CA HIS A 41 0.32 -10.84 10.43
C HIS A 41 1.24 -11.08 11.63
N LYS A 42 2.56 -10.97 11.42
CA LYS A 42 3.57 -11.31 12.43
C LYS A 42 3.51 -10.46 13.67
N GLU A 43 3.13 -9.19 13.56
CA GLU A 43 3.09 -8.27 14.69
C GLU A 43 1.73 -8.21 15.36
N THR A 44 0.66 -8.11 14.56
CA THR A 44 -0.69 -7.93 15.11
C THR A 44 -1.41 -9.23 15.43
N GLY A 45 -0.96 -10.35 14.85
CA GLY A 45 -1.65 -11.63 15.00
C GLY A 45 -2.93 -11.75 14.19
N GLU A 46 -3.24 -10.78 13.34
CA GLU A 46 -4.44 -10.79 12.53
C GLU A 46 -4.38 -11.90 11.49
N ILE A 47 -5.47 -12.64 11.36
CA ILE A 47 -5.64 -13.72 10.37
C ILE A 47 -6.37 -13.18 9.17
N VAL A 48 -5.82 -13.42 7.99
CA VAL A 48 -6.44 -12.98 6.72
C VAL A 48 -6.65 -14.21 5.84
N ASN A 49 -7.88 -14.38 5.37
CA ASN A 49 -8.25 -15.44 4.45
C ASN A 49 -8.22 -14.93 3.02
N GLY A 50 -7.65 -15.71 2.12
CA GLY A 50 -7.64 -15.39 0.70
C GLY A 50 -8.97 -15.64 0.01
N PRO A 51 -9.14 -15.17 -1.23
CA PRO A 51 -8.12 -14.46 -2.00
C PRO A 51 -7.81 -13.08 -1.42
N PHE A 52 -6.59 -12.59 -1.69
CA PHE A 52 -6.06 -11.40 -1.03
C PHE A 52 -6.03 -10.20 -1.96
N ASP A 53 -6.32 -9.03 -1.41
CA ASP A 53 -6.02 -7.73 -2.01
C ASP A 53 -5.06 -7.00 -1.09
N ILE A 54 -4.29 -6.06 -1.66
CA ILE A 54 -3.48 -5.13 -0.88
C ILE A 54 -4.36 -3.91 -0.60
N GLY A 55 -4.60 -3.67 0.68
CA GLY A 55 -5.34 -2.52 1.14
C GLY A 55 -4.46 -1.58 1.94
N HIS A 56 -4.98 -0.42 2.26
CA HIS A 56 -4.34 0.56 3.12
C HIS A 56 -4.92 0.48 4.52
N ILE A 57 -4.11 0.74 5.54
CA ILE A 57 -4.65 0.89 6.89
C ILE A 57 -5.53 2.13 6.94
N PRO A 58 -6.53 2.18 7.86
CA PRO A 58 -7.39 3.36 7.98
C PRO A 58 -6.57 4.64 8.20
N GLU A 59 -7.06 5.75 7.66
CA GLU A 59 -6.43 7.07 7.63
C GLU A 59 -5.26 7.21 6.65
N TRP A 60 -4.77 6.11 6.07
CA TRP A 60 -3.67 6.10 5.11
C TRP A 60 -4.11 5.62 3.73
N GLU A 61 -5.38 5.77 3.40
CA GLU A 61 -5.92 5.36 2.10
C GLU A 61 -5.21 6.08 0.95
N HIS A 62 -5.20 5.44 -0.21
CA HIS A 62 -4.50 5.96 -1.40
C HIS A 62 -4.90 7.41 -1.73
N ARG A 63 -6.18 7.73 -1.66
CA ARG A 63 -6.67 9.09 -1.93
C ARG A 63 -6.10 10.12 -0.95
N ARG A 64 -5.83 9.72 0.29
CA ARG A 64 -5.22 10.60 1.31
C ARG A 64 -3.73 10.77 1.04
N LEU A 65 -3.06 9.70 0.63
CA LEU A 65 -1.66 9.76 0.24
C LEU A 65 -1.47 10.67 -0.97
N GLU A 66 -2.34 10.55 -1.97
CA GLU A 66 -2.29 11.40 -3.15
C GLU A 66 -2.52 12.87 -2.81
N GLU A 67 -3.49 13.16 -1.95
CA GLU A 67 -3.79 14.52 -1.52
C GLU A 67 -2.60 15.15 -0.79
N ALA A 68 -1.96 14.40 0.10
CA ALA A 68 -0.77 14.86 0.82
C ALA A 68 0.38 15.13 -0.14
N ALA A 69 0.64 14.23 -1.08
CA ALA A 69 1.68 14.39 -2.08
C ALA A 69 1.43 15.63 -2.96
N LYS A 70 0.18 15.84 -3.34
CA LYS A 70 -0.24 17.01 -4.12
C LYS A 70 0.01 18.30 -3.34
N GLN A 71 -0.35 18.31 -2.06
CA GLN A 71 -0.15 19.48 -1.21
C GLN A 71 1.34 19.84 -1.08
N LEU A 72 2.22 18.85 -1.06
CA LEU A 72 3.66 19.04 -0.98
C LEU A 72 4.33 19.24 -2.33
N GLY A 73 3.59 19.06 -3.43
CA GLY A 73 4.15 19.18 -4.78
C GLY A 73 5.14 18.08 -5.13
N LEU A 74 4.96 16.87 -4.60
CA LEU A 74 5.85 15.75 -4.89
C LEU A 74 5.72 15.29 -6.34
N THR A 75 6.86 14.89 -6.93
CA THR A 75 6.86 14.22 -8.22
C THR A 75 6.34 12.79 -8.06
N ARG A 76 6.01 12.15 -9.17
CA ARG A 76 5.59 10.75 -9.16
C ARG A 76 6.66 9.85 -8.55
N GLN A 77 7.92 10.11 -8.88
CA GLN A 77 9.04 9.34 -8.34
C GLN A 77 9.17 9.51 -6.83
N GLU A 78 9.06 10.74 -6.36
CA GLU A 78 9.10 11.03 -4.91
C GLU A 78 7.97 10.35 -4.17
N PHE A 79 6.77 10.39 -4.72
CA PHE A 79 5.63 9.69 -4.17
C PHE A 79 5.86 8.17 -4.10
N ASN A 80 6.35 7.59 -5.19
CA ASN A 80 6.64 6.15 -5.24
C ASN A 80 7.71 5.75 -4.23
N ASP A 81 8.76 6.55 -4.10
CA ASP A 81 9.83 6.29 -3.13
C ASP A 81 9.30 6.29 -1.71
N TYR A 82 8.44 7.25 -1.40
CA TYR A 82 7.81 7.33 -0.09
C TYR A 82 6.96 6.10 0.20
N VAL A 83 6.06 5.77 -0.70
CA VAL A 83 5.15 4.62 -0.56
C VAL A 83 5.94 3.33 -0.40
N ASN A 84 6.99 3.15 -1.19
CA ASN A 84 7.83 1.95 -1.13
C ASN A 84 8.61 1.85 0.18
N SER A 85 8.86 2.97 0.83
CA SER A 85 9.55 3.01 2.13
C SER A 85 8.62 2.73 3.32
N ARG A 86 7.33 2.65 3.09
CA ARG A 86 6.31 2.54 4.15
C ARG A 86 5.42 1.29 3.98
N PRO A 87 5.98 0.08 3.99
CA PRO A 87 5.15 -1.13 3.86
C PRO A 87 4.12 -1.27 4.97
N ASN A 88 4.36 -0.66 6.12
CA ASN A 88 3.49 -0.74 7.29
C ASN A 88 2.18 0.06 7.16
N ILE A 89 2.04 0.92 6.15
CA ILE A 89 0.77 1.60 5.88
C ILE A 89 -0.16 0.77 5.01
N PHE A 90 0.30 -0.39 4.58
CA PHE A 90 -0.47 -1.33 3.78
C PHE A 90 -0.70 -2.61 4.55
N ARG A 91 -1.76 -3.29 4.19
CA ARG A 91 -2.07 -4.60 4.75
C ARG A 91 -2.72 -5.46 3.69
N LEU A 92 -2.63 -6.77 3.88
CA LEU A 92 -3.40 -7.69 3.08
C LEU A 92 -4.80 -7.80 3.67
N GLU A 93 -5.78 -7.84 2.81
CA GLU A 93 -7.17 -7.98 3.20
C GLU A 93 -7.82 -9.07 2.35
N ASN A 94 -8.85 -9.69 2.89
CA ASN A 94 -9.71 -10.53 2.08
C ASN A 94 -10.30 -9.66 0.96
N ARG A 95 -10.28 -10.19 -0.27
CA ARG A 95 -10.70 -9.43 -1.45
C ARG A 95 -12.10 -8.86 -1.33
N SER A 96 -13.03 -9.66 -0.84
CA SER A 96 -14.42 -9.24 -0.68
C SER A 96 -14.52 -8.08 0.31
N GLU A 97 -13.81 -8.17 1.43
CA GLU A 97 -13.81 -7.11 2.45
C GLU A 97 -13.18 -5.83 1.93
N ASN A 98 -12.04 -5.95 1.23
CA ASN A 98 -11.36 -4.79 0.67
C ASN A 98 -12.22 -4.06 -0.37
N ARG A 99 -12.85 -4.82 -1.25
CA ARG A 99 -13.69 -4.26 -2.31
C ARG A 99 -15.00 -3.66 -1.80
N SER A 100 -15.43 -4.04 -0.61
CA SER A 100 -16.61 -3.45 0.03
C SER A 100 -16.34 -2.07 0.61
N HIS A 101 -15.07 -1.66 0.74
CA HIS A 101 -14.61 -0.39 1.33
C HIS A 101 -15.05 -0.18 2.78
N ARG A 102 -15.54 -1.22 3.46
CA ARG A 102 -16.07 -1.08 4.83
C ARG A 102 -15.01 -0.76 5.88
N ASN A 103 -13.74 -1.03 5.56
CA ASN A 103 -12.63 -0.76 6.48
C ASN A 103 -11.95 0.58 6.20
N GLU A 104 -12.47 1.34 5.25
CA GLU A 104 -11.91 2.63 4.89
C GLU A 104 -12.56 3.76 5.70
N MET A 105 -11.75 4.74 6.05
CA MET A 105 -12.24 5.97 6.65
C MET A 105 -12.73 6.90 5.53
N PRO A 106 -13.95 7.46 5.61
CA PRO A 106 -14.47 8.34 4.57
C PRO A 106 -13.66 9.64 4.42
N GLY A 107 -13.75 10.24 3.23
CA GLY A 107 -13.20 11.56 2.97
C GLY A 107 -11.73 11.57 2.57
N LYS A 108 -11.21 12.79 2.41
CA LYS A 108 -9.81 13.06 2.05
C LYS A 108 -9.12 13.94 3.07
N ASP A 109 -9.81 14.28 4.14
CA ASP A 109 -9.32 15.19 5.17
C ASP A 109 -8.41 14.47 6.17
N ASP A 110 -7.94 15.21 7.16
CA ASP A 110 -7.08 14.67 8.22
C ASP A 110 -5.80 14.05 7.69
N ILE A 111 -5.11 14.82 6.82
CA ILE A 111 -3.88 14.36 6.18
C ILE A 111 -2.61 14.95 6.82
N GLU A 112 -2.75 15.70 7.91
CA GLU A 112 -1.59 16.37 8.55
C GLU A 112 -0.49 15.37 8.94
N ARG A 113 -0.88 14.21 9.44
CA ARG A 113 0.07 13.16 9.81
C ARG A 113 0.84 12.65 8.59
N ILE A 114 0.12 12.43 7.50
CA ILE A 114 0.72 11.97 6.23
C ILE A 114 1.66 13.04 5.68
N VAL A 115 1.19 14.28 5.62
CA VAL A 115 2.00 15.41 5.13
C VAL A 115 3.28 15.53 5.93
N ARG A 116 3.20 15.43 7.24
CA ARG A 116 4.37 15.51 8.13
C ARG A 116 5.34 14.38 7.86
N ASP A 117 4.84 13.17 7.72
CA ASP A 117 5.69 12.00 7.47
C ASP A 117 6.37 12.07 6.10
N MET A 118 5.63 12.46 5.06
CA MET A 118 6.19 12.66 3.72
C MET A 118 7.27 13.75 3.72
N LYS A 119 7.00 14.84 4.41
CA LYS A 119 7.93 15.96 4.51
C LYS A 119 9.22 15.53 5.20
N ASN A 120 9.11 14.77 6.29
CA ASN A 120 10.28 14.26 7.00
C ASN A 120 11.07 13.27 6.14
N PHE A 121 10.38 12.45 5.37
CA PHE A 121 11.02 11.51 4.45
C PHE A 121 11.82 12.25 3.38
N GLU A 122 11.26 13.29 2.79
CA GLU A 122 11.95 14.10 1.78
C GLU A 122 13.18 14.82 2.36
N ARG A 123 13.10 15.30 3.62
CA ARG A 123 14.23 15.94 4.29
C ARG A 123 15.37 14.97 4.59
N GLY A 124 15.08 13.69 4.73
CA GLY A 124 16.09 12.67 5.03
C GLY A 124 16.85 12.16 3.82
N LYS A 125 16.51 12.62 2.64
CA LYS A 125 17.21 12.21 1.41
C LYS A 125 18.55 12.91 1.25
#